data_3ec498f948f4c4eca692a9a8e40b2059
#
_entry.id   3ec498f948f4c4eca692a9a8e40b2059
#
_cell.length_a   1.000
_cell.length_b   1.000
_cell.length_c   1.000
_cell.angle_alpha   90.00
_cell.angle_beta   90.00
_cell.angle_gamma   90.00
#
_symmetry.space_group_name_H-M   'P 1'
#
loop_
_entity.id
_entity.type
_entity.pdbx_description
1 polymer ?
#
loop_
_entity_poly.entity_id
_entity_poly.type
_entity_poly.pdbx_seq_one_letter_code
_entity_poly.pdbx_strand_id
1 'polypeptide(L)'
;MSNLLHLDASARRASFSRRLSARYAETWRGANPSGGYVYRDLAADPVPHIDEAWTELCDHILEHEIRDISRYREAVRTPAGERAWSIVEPLLDEVVAADVILIGTPMYNFSIPSSLKAWLDQITFPKMSLKGRSFVVTSARGGAYGPGTPREPMDHQESFLRDFFQGHFAVEDVVFVHAELVNSLLDPALAHLRGKHEESLAAALERVATEAAR
;
A
#
# COMPACT_ATOMS: atom_id res chain seq x y z
N MET A 1 -15.63 16.26 -2.30
CA MET A 1 -14.82 15.74 -3.43
C MET A 1 -13.95 14.65 -2.86
N SER A 2 -13.84 13.52 -3.53
CA SER A 2 -13.00 12.42 -3.05
C SER A 2 -11.58 12.56 -3.60
N ASN A 3 -10.55 12.19 -2.81
CA ASN A 3 -9.14 12.26 -3.17
C ASN A 3 -8.52 10.87 -3.16
N LEU A 4 -7.72 10.55 -4.17
CA LEU A 4 -7.03 9.28 -4.33
C LEU A 4 -5.51 9.46 -4.19
N LEU A 5 -4.91 8.76 -3.21
CA LEU A 5 -3.47 8.52 -3.16
C LEU A 5 -3.17 7.15 -3.79
N HIS A 6 -2.40 7.14 -4.87
CA HIS A 6 -2.01 5.94 -5.59
C HIS A 6 -0.52 5.65 -5.43
N LEU A 7 -0.19 4.53 -4.83
CA LEU A 7 1.17 4.07 -4.56
C LEU A 7 1.50 2.83 -5.40
N ASP A 8 2.63 2.82 -6.08
CA ASP A 8 3.17 1.63 -6.74
C ASP A 8 4.53 1.24 -6.14
N ALA A 9 4.66 -0.03 -5.74
CA ALA A 9 5.86 -0.55 -5.08
C ALA A 9 6.64 -1.58 -5.89
N SER A 10 6.24 -1.84 -7.16
CA SER A 10 6.93 -2.82 -8.00
C SER A 10 8.23 -2.26 -8.58
N ALA A 11 9.33 -3.01 -8.44
CA ALA A 11 10.59 -2.70 -9.11
C ALA A 11 10.52 -2.83 -10.65
N ARG A 12 9.49 -3.49 -11.19
CA ARG A 12 9.29 -3.66 -12.63
C ARG A 12 8.29 -2.63 -13.15
N ARG A 13 8.67 -1.86 -14.17
CA ARG A 13 7.75 -0.91 -14.84
C ARG A 13 6.54 -1.60 -15.46
N ALA A 14 6.74 -2.73 -16.17
CA ALA A 14 5.67 -3.54 -16.75
C ALA A 14 5.24 -4.66 -15.80
N SER A 15 4.74 -4.29 -14.61
CA SER A 15 4.29 -5.26 -13.61
C SER A 15 2.77 -5.43 -13.63
N PHE A 16 2.29 -6.62 -13.31
CA PHE A 16 0.85 -6.88 -13.22
C PHE A 16 0.20 -6.10 -12.07
N SER A 17 0.89 -5.88 -10.94
CA SER A 17 0.36 -5.05 -9.86
C SER A 17 0.15 -3.60 -10.30
N ARG A 18 1.11 -3.01 -11.07
CA ARG A 18 0.95 -1.68 -11.67
C ARG A 18 -0.19 -1.62 -12.70
N ARG A 19 -0.38 -2.70 -13.46
CA ARG A 19 -1.51 -2.80 -14.42
C ARG A 19 -2.85 -2.79 -13.69
N LEU A 20 -2.96 -3.48 -12.56
CA LEU A 20 -4.17 -3.51 -11.74
C LEU A 20 -4.43 -2.15 -11.10
N SER A 21 -3.43 -1.56 -10.44
CA SER A 21 -3.56 -0.25 -9.80
C SER A 21 -3.86 0.86 -10.80
N ALA A 22 -3.22 0.86 -11.98
CA ALA A 22 -3.50 1.80 -13.06
C ALA A 22 -4.95 1.68 -13.55
N ARG A 23 -5.47 0.44 -13.71
CA ARG A 23 -6.87 0.20 -14.10
C ARG A 23 -7.85 0.73 -13.06
N TYR A 24 -7.55 0.54 -11.76
CA TYR A 24 -8.33 1.13 -10.68
C TYR A 24 -8.31 2.66 -10.78
N ALA A 25 -7.12 3.26 -10.81
CA ALA A 25 -6.95 4.71 -10.82
C ALA A 25 -7.62 5.38 -12.04
N GLU A 26 -7.53 4.77 -13.22
CA GLU A 26 -8.19 5.23 -14.44
C GLU A 26 -9.73 5.24 -14.28
N THR A 27 -10.30 4.14 -13.78
CA THR A 27 -11.75 4.02 -13.56
C THR A 27 -12.22 5.02 -12.51
N TRP A 28 -11.49 5.11 -11.37
CA TRP A 28 -11.82 6.03 -10.28
C TRP A 28 -11.79 7.50 -10.74
N ARG A 29 -10.78 7.90 -11.52
CA ARG A 29 -10.68 9.26 -12.06
C ARG A 29 -11.81 9.58 -13.05
N GLY A 30 -12.26 8.58 -13.81
CA GLY A 30 -13.43 8.72 -14.68
C GLY A 30 -14.73 8.96 -13.89
N ALA A 31 -14.88 8.29 -12.75
CA ALA A 31 -16.03 8.46 -11.85
C ALA A 31 -15.93 9.73 -10.98
N ASN A 32 -14.72 10.24 -10.72
CA ASN A 32 -14.44 11.40 -9.87
C ASN A 32 -13.67 12.49 -10.61
N PRO A 33 -14.24 13.13 -11.65
CA PRO A 33 -13.49 14.06 -12.53
C PRO A 33 -12.99 15.33 -11.83
N SER A 34 -13.55 15.68 -10.68
CA SER A 34 -13.12 16.81 -9.82
C SER A 34 -12.34 16.37 -8.59
N GLY A 35 -12.06 15.06 -8.43
CA GLY A 35 -11.29 14.51 -7.32
C GLY A 35 -9.80 14.80 -7.44
N GLY A 36 -9.13 14.97 -6.28
CA GLY A 36 -7.67 15.06 -6.23
C GLY A 36 -7.02 13.71 -6.53
N TYR A 37 -5.89 13.72 -7.24
CA TYR A 37 -5.11 12.51 -7.54
C TYR A 37 -3.63 12.76 -7.30
N VAL A 38 -3.05 11.98 -6.39
CA VAL A 38 -1.61 11.97 -6.10
C VAL A 38 -1.06 10.59 -6.44
N TYR A 39 0.07 10.54 -7.14
CA TYR A 39 0.76 9.30 -7.51
C TYR A 39 2.19 9.27 -6.97
N ARG A 40 2.57 8.15 -6.34
CA ARG A 40 3.95 7.85 -5.92
C ARG A 40 4.42 6.52 -6.47
N ASP A 41 5.60 6.53 -7.08
CA ASP A 41 6.33 5.32 -7.45
C ASP A 41 7.43 5.06 -6.41
N LEU A 42 7.12 4.23 -5.40
CA LEU A 42 8.04 3.90 -4.30
C LEU A 42 9.30 3.13 -4.74
N ALA A 43 9.31 2.60 -5.97
CA ALA A 43 10.49 1.95 -6.51
C ALA A 43 11.39 2.91 -7.30
N ALA A 44 10.82 3.94 -7.91
CA ALA A 44 11.56 4.97 -8.65
C ALA A 44 12.05 6.10 -7.73
N ASP A 45 11.26 6.44 -6.71
CA ASP A 45 11.57 7.44 -5.67
C ASP A 45 11.42 6.80 -4.28
N PRO A 46 12.43 6.03 -3.83
CA PRO A 46 12.36 5.29 -2.58
C PRO A 46 12.33 6.21 -1.37
N VAL A 47 11.41 5.92 -0.46
CA VAL A 47 11.36 6.59 0.85
C VAL A 47 12.53 6.08 1.70
N PRO A 48 13.30 6.96 2.37
CA PRO A 48 14.36 6.56 3.28
C PRO A 48 13.83 5.68 4.42
N HIS A 49 14.69 4.81 4.96
CA HIS A 49 14.37 4.07 6.18
C HIS A 49 14.29 5.03 7.37
N ILE A 50 13.50 4.64 8.37
CA ILE A 50 13.46 5.33 9.67
C ILE A 50 14.85 5.30 10.33
N ASP A 51 15.15 6.36 11.07
CA ASP A 51 16.39 6.53 11.83
C ASP A 51 16.11 6.81 13.32
N GLU A 52 17.16 7.05 14.10
CA GLU A 52 17.04 7.35 15.53
C GLU A 52 16.18 8.61 15.77
N ALA A 53 16.35 9.64 14.95
CA ALA A 53 15.58 10.87 15.09
C ALA A 53 14.09 10.67 14.85
N TRP A 54 13.71 9.79 13.93
CA TRP A 54 12.32 9.39 13.73
C TRP A 54 11.76 8.66 14.97
N THR A 55 12.53 7.76 15.59
CA THR A 55 12.11 7.07 16.81
C THR A 55 11.91 8.03 17.97
N GLU A 56 12.80 9.05 18.11
CA GLU A 56 12.64 10.12 19.10
C GLU A 56 11.33 10.92 18.93
N LEU A 57 10.90 11.17 17.67
CA LEU A 57 9.58 11.78 17.41
C LEU A 57 8.45 10.90 17.94
N CYS A 58 8.50 9.60 17.67
CA CYS A 58 7.51 8.64 18.15
C CYS A 58 7.45 8.58 19.68
N ASP A 59 8.61 8.54 20.34
CA ASP A 59 8.72 8.50 21.80
C ASP A 59 8.08 9.75 22.41
N HIS A 60 8.38 10.93 21.85
CA HIS A 60 7.80 12.18 22.32
C HIS A 60 6.27 12.22 22.13
N ILE A 61 5.77 11.78 20.96
CA ILE A 61 4.33 11.69 20.69
C ILE A 61 3.65 10.77 21.70
N LEU A 62 4.29 9.64 22.04
CA LEU A 62 3.76 8.67 22.98
C LEU A 62 3.76 9.20 24.43
N GLU A 63 4.88 9.79 24.88
CA GLU A 63 5.05 10.34 26.22
C GLU A 63 4.07 11.49 26.52
N HIS A 64 3.77 12.31 25.50
CA HIS A 64 2.88 13.47 25.65
C HIS A 64 1.45 13.19 25.18
N GLU A 65 1.12 11.93 24.89
CA GLU A 65 -0.21 11.48 24.45
C GLU A 65 -0.78 12.28 23.27
N ILE A 66 0.07 12.69 22.32
CA ILE A 66 -0.34 13.42 21.13
C ILE A 66 -1.02 12.45 20.18
N ARG A 67 -2.35 12.51 20.03
CA ARG A 67 -3.15 11.61 19.19
C ARG A 67 -3.60 12.24 17.88
N ASP A 68 -3.64 13.57 17.85
CA ASP A 68 -4.03 14.34 16.67
C ASP A 68 -2.84 14.46 15.71
N ILE A 69 -2.97 13.90 14.53
CA ILE A 69 -1.92 13.89 13.49
C ILE A 69 -1.48 15.33 13.15
N SER A 70 -2.39 16.31 13.16
CA SER A 70 -2.07 17.71 12.88
C SER A 70 -1.11 18.33 13.90
N ARG A 71 -0.93 17.70 15.07
CA ARG A 71 -0.06 18.13 16.15
C ARG A 71 1.28 17.39 16.23
N TYR A 72 1.52 16.39 15.37
CA TYR A 72 2.74 15.57 15.42
C TYR A 72 4.02 16.41 15.23
N ARG A 73 3.95 17.51 14.50
CA ARG A 73 5.06 18.46 14.40
C ARG A 73 5.52 19.03 15.74
N GLU A 74 4.69 19.03 16.79
CA GLU A 74 5.10 19.46 18.14
C GLU A 74 6.22 18.57 18.73
N ALA A 75 6.40 17.34 18.21
CA ALA A 75 7.49 16.45 18.61
C ALA A 75 8.86 16.85 18.04
N VAL A 76 8.89 17.74 17.06
CA VAL A 76 10.14 18.19 16.41
C VAL A 76 10.85 19.21 17.30
N ARG A 77 11.94 18.78 17.96
CA ARG A 77 12.65 19.57 18.97
C ARG A 77 14.14 19.74 18.71
N THR A 78 14.66 19.02 17.72
CA THR A 78 16.11 19.01 17.42
C THR A 78 16.33 19.21 15.91
N PRO A 79 17.52 19.66 15.47
CA PRO A 79 17.85 19.71 14.04
C PRO A 79 17.81 18.33 13.37
N ALA A 80 18.06 17.24 14.09
CA ALA A 80 17.90 15.88 13.59
C ALA A 80 16.42 15.55 13.36
N GLY A 81 15.57 15.88 14.34
CA GLY A 81 14.11 15.76 14.23
C GLY A 81 13.54 16.57 13.07
N GLU A 82 14.04 17.80 12.79
CA GLU A 82 13.62 18.58 11.62
C GLU A 82 13.93 17.85 10.30
N ARG A 83 15.09 17.20 10.19
CA ARG A 83 15.43 16.40 9.00
C ARG A 83 14.52 15.17 8.86
N ALA A 84 14.28 14.45 9.95
CA ALA A 84 13.35 13.31 9.94
C ALA A 84 11.94 13.76 9.56
N TRP A 85 11.46 14.84 10.17
CA TRP A 85 10.13 15.40 9.89
C TRP A 85 9.98 15.87 8.43
N SER A 86 11.00 16.45 7.84
CA SER A 86 10.96 16.87 6.42
C SER A 86 10.74 15.71 5.43
N ILE A 87 11.02 14.47 5.85
CA ILE A 87 10.68 13.26 5.08
C ILE A 87 9.23 12.84 5.36
N VAL A 88 8.83 12.88 6.62
CA VAL A 88 7.53 12.42 7.10
C VAL A 88 6.38 13.33 6.66
N GLU A 89 6.54 14.65 6.84
CA GLU A 89 5.45 15.62 6.65
C GLU A 89 4.75 15.50 5.29
N PRO A 90 5.44 15.51 4.14
CA PRO A 90 4.77 15.39 2.85
C PRO A 90 4.06 14.05 2.65
N LEU A 91 4.57 12.96 3.26
CA LEU A 91 3.96 11.65 3.18
C LEU A 91 2.67 11.57 4.02
N LEU A 92 2.69 12.15 5.22
CA LEU A 92 1.52 12.24 6.08
C LEU A 92 0.44 13.14 5.48
N ASP A 93 0.81 14.28 4.92
CA ASP A 93 -0.12 15.21 4.28
C ASP A 93 -0.89 14.53 3.15
N GLU A 94 -0.21 13.74 2.32
CA GLU A 94 -0.84 12.98 1.25
C GLU A 94 -1.83 11.93 1.78
N VAL A 95 -1.44 11.17 2.82
CA VAL A 95 -2.30 10.15 3.44
C VAL A 95 -3.50 10.80 4.13
N VAL A 96 -3.30 11.92 4.82
CA VAL A 96 -4.37 12.63 5.54
C VAL A 96 -5.35 13.29 4.57
N ALA A 97 -4.86 13.79 3.43
CA ALA A 97 -5.70 14.40 2.40
C ALA A 97 -6.50 13.37 1.56
N ALA A 98 -6.07 12.10 1.55
CA ALA A 98 -6.71 11.06 0.75
C ALA A 98 -7.96 10.48 1.46
N ASP A 99 -9.01 10.23 0.68
CA ASP A 99 -10.17 9.42 1.11
C ASP A 99 -9.95 7.95 0.74
N VAL A 100 -9.24 7.70 -0.37
CA VAL A 100 -8.89 6.37 -0.86
C VAL A 100 -7.38 6.25 -0.98
N ILE A 101 -6.80 5.20 -0.42
CA ILE A 101 -5.39 4.83 -0.58
C ILE A 101 -5.31 3.55 -1.40
N LEU A 102 -4.82 3.67 -2.63
CA LEU A 102 -4.60 2.57 -3.56
C LEU A 102 -3.13 2.15 -3.51
N ILE A 103 -2.87 0.86 -3.29
CA ILE A 103 -1.52 0.31 -3.20
C ILE A 103 -1.36 -0.79 -4.26
N GLY A 104 -0.56 -0.52 -5.30
CA GLY A 104 -0.12 -1.51 -6.29
C GLY A 104 1.19 -2.17 -5.84
N THR A 105 1.13 -3.42 -5.37
CA THR A 105 2.28 -4.10 -4.79
C THR A 105 2.47 -5.52 -5.30
N PRO A 106 3.66 -5.96 -5.73
CA PRO A 106 3.93 -7.37 -5.95
C PRO A 106 4.13 -8.11 -4.63
N MET A 107 3.94 -9.43 -4.63
CA MET A 107 4.45 -10.27 -3.55
C MET A 107 5.93 -10.58 -3.81
N TYR A 108 6.81 -10.13 -2.93
CA TYR A 108 8.23 -10.49 -2.92
C TYR A 108 8.54 -11.29 -1.65
N ASN A 109 9.16 -12.47 -1.83
CA ASN A 109 9.55 -13.33 -0.70
C ASN A 109 8.41 -13.57 0.31
N PHE A 110 7.21 -13.87 -0.22
CA PHE A 110 5.96 -14.12 0.53
C PHE A 110 5.36 -12.89 1.25
N SER A 111 5.92 -11.70 1.09
CA SER A 111 5.46 -10.50 1.78
C SER A 111 5.47 -9.27 0.84
N ILE A 112 5.45 -8.07 1.42
CA ILE A 112 5.51 -6.80 0.71
C ILE A 112 6.96 -6.44 0.30
N PRO A 113 7.17 -5.63 -0.75
CA PRO A 113 8.48 -5.05 -1.06
C PRO A 113 9.01 -4.17 0.07
N SER A 114 10.35 -4.11 0.23
CA SER A 114 11.00 -3.25 1.21
C SER A 114 10.68 -1.76 1.01
N SER A 115 10.48 -1.32 -0.23
CA SER A 115 10.08 0.06 -0.55
C SER A 115 8.70 0.42 0.03
N LEU A 116 7.73 -0.52 -0.01
CA LEU A 116 6.44 -0.32 0.62
C LEU A 116 6.56 -0.34 2.15
N LYS A 117 7.39 -1.24 2.69
CA LYS A 117 7.62 -1.29 4.13
C LYS A 117 8.23 0.02 4.66
N ALA A 118 9.22 0.57 3.94
CA ALA A 118 9.85 1.84 4.31
C ALA A 118 8.83 3.01 4.32
N TRP A 119 7.93 3.05 3.32
CA TRP A 119 6.86 4.05 3.30
C TRP A 119 5.90 3.88 4.49
N LEU A 120 5.45 2.65 4.76
CA LEU A 120 4.58 2.35 5.91
C LEU A 120 5.25 2.75 7.22
N ASP A 121 6.54 2.45 7.40
CA ASP A 121 7.28 2.78 8.61
C ASP A 121 7.35 4.30 8.83
N GLN A 122 7.61 5.08 7.78
CA GLN A 122 7.72 6.54 7.88
C GLN A 122 6.42 7.23 8.27
N ILE A 123 5.28 6.73 7.80
CA ILE A 123 3.98 7.37 8.06
C ILE A 123 3.28 6.87 9.33
N THR A 124 3.83 5.86 10.02
CA THR A 124 3.14 5.19 11.12
C THR A 124 3.63 5.68 12.47
N PHE A 125 2.79 6.40 13.17
CA PHE A 125 3.07 6.92 14.51
C PHE A 125 2.24 6.19 15.57
N PRO A 126 2.69 6.18 16.87
CA PRO A 126 1.97 5.52 17.94
C PRO A 126 0.53 6.03 18.08
N LYS A 127 -0.41 5.11 18.18
CA LYS A 127 -1.85 5.40 18.44
C LYS A 127 -2.52 6.30 17.38
N MET A 128 -1.94 6.44 16.19
CA MET A 128 -2.59 7.15 15.09
C MET A 128 -3.84 6.42 14.61
N SER A 129 -4.72 7.13 13.89
CA SER A 129 -5.90 6.54 13.26
C SER A 129 -6.13 7.17 11.89
N LEU A 130 -6.40 6.32 10.91
CA LEU A 130 -6.87 6.69 9.57
C LEU A 130 -8.30 6.22 9.34
N LYS A 131 -9.06 6.06 10.42
CA LYS A 131 -10.47 5.63 10.38
C LYS A 131 -11.29 6.52 9.44
N GLY A 132 -12.10 5.89 8.61
CA GLY A 132 -12.93 6.56 7.61
C GLY A 132 -12.28 6.69 6.24
N ARG A 133 -11.02 6.26 6.07
CA ARG A 133 -10.35 6.10 4.77
C ARG A 133 -10.51 4.68 4.26
N SER A 134 -10.61 4.54 2.94
CA SER A 134 -10.67 3.23 2.27
C SER A 134 -9.31 2.83 1.76
N PHE A 135 -8.92 1.58 1.98
CA PHE A 135 -7.68 1.01 1.45
C PHE A 135 -8.00 -0.05 0.39
N VAL A 136 -7.34 0.06 -0.76
CA VAL A 136 -7.42 -0.91 -1.85
C VAL A 136 -6.02 -1.39 -2.19
N VAL A 137 -5.79 -2.69 -2.04
CA VAL A 137 -4.50 -3.32 -2.33
C VAL A 137 -4.64 -4.19 -3.57
N THR A 138 -3.92 -3.85 -4.62
CA THR A 138 -3.83 -4.67 -5.83
C THR A 138 -2.47 -5.37 -5.86
N SER A 139 -2.45 -6.69 -6.00
CA SER A 139 -1.21 -7.43 -5.92
C SER A 139 -1.01 -8.41 -7.08
N ALA A 140 0.26 -8.64 -7.43
CA ALA A 140 0.68 -9.67 -8.36
C ALA A 140 1.55 -10.70 -7.63
N ARG A 141 1.18 -11.98 -7.76
CA ARG A 141 1.75 -13.08 -7.00
C ARG A 141 2.29 -14.17 -7.91
N GLY A 142 3.51 -14.67 -7.63
CA GLY A 142 4.14 -15.71 -8.45
C GLY A 142 3.42 -17.04 -8.42
N GLY A 143 2.87 -17.44 -7.28
CA GLY A 143 2.06 -18.64 -7.06
C GLY A 143 0.59 -18.33 -6.81
N ALA A 144 -0.18 -19.35 -6.41
CA ALA A 144 -1.53 -19.22 -5.87
C ALA A 144 -1.47 -19.34 -4.34
N TYR A 145 -2.07 -18.35 -3.66
CA TYR A 145 -2.05 -18.23 -2.19
C TYR A 145 -3.47 -18.11 -1.60
N GLY A 146 -4.49 -18.14 -2.45
CA GLY A 146 -5.88 -18.07 -1.99
C GLY A 146 -6.31 -19.32 -1.19
N PRO A 147 -7.51 -19.26 -0.55
CA PRO A 147 -8.03 -20.35 0.28
C PRO A 147 -8.03 -21.69 -0.43
N GLY A 148 -7.57 -22.74 0.27
CA GLY A 148 -7.51 -24.11 -0.24
C GLY A 148 -6.32 -24.40 -1.17
N THR A 149 -5.44 -23.43 -1.42
CA THR A 149 -4.19 -23.68 -2.16
C THR A 149 -3.08 -24.18 -1.22
N PRO A 150 -2.11 -24.99 -1.72
CA PRO A 150 -1.01 -25.45 -0.88
C PRO A 150 -0.12 -24.36 -0.29
N ARG A 151 -0.16 -23.15 -0.85
CA ARG A 151 0.63 -22.01 -0.37
C ARG A 151 -0.17 -20.99 0.44
N GLU A 152 -1.44 -21.23 0.70
CA GLU A 152 -2.27 -20.38 1.56
C GLU A 152 -1.57 -20.00 2.88
N PRO A 153 -0.92 -20.94 3.65
CA PRO A 153 -0.24 -20.59 4.89
C PRO A 153 0.99 -19.68 4.72
N MET A 154 1.45 -19.47 3.49
CA MET A 154 2.60 -18.61 3.16
C MET A 154 2.17 -17.21 2.68
N ASP A 155 0.90 -16.89 2.73
CA ASP A 155 0.41 -15.53 2.44
C ASP A 155 0.68 -14.59 3.62
N HIS A 156 1.94 -14.22 3.76
CA HIS A 156 2.35 -13.20 4.73
C HIS A 156 2.16 -11.77 4.18
N GLN A 157 1.77 -11.61 2.92
CA GLN A 157 1.53 -10.29 2.36
C GLN A 157 0.16 -9.74 2.79
N GLU A 158 -0.91 -10.46 2.53
CA GLU A 158 -2.26 -10.00 2.87
C GLU A 158 -2.46 -10.00 4.39
N SER A 159 -2.04 -11.06 5.09
CA SER A 159 -2.15 -11.13 6.55
C SER A 159 -1.39 -9.98 7.24
N PHE A 160 -0.14 -9.70 6.83
CA PHE A 160 0.62 -8.57 7.36
C PHE A 160 -0.10 -7.23 7.13
N LEU A 161 -0.59 -6.97 5.92
CA LEU A 161 -1.25 -5.70 5.60
C LEU A 161 -2.57 -5.53 6.35
N ARG A 162 -3.35 -6.62 6.53
CA ARG A 162 -4.58 -6.59 7.34
C ARG A 162 -4.29 -6.24 8.79
N ASP A 163 -3.36 -6.95 9.41
CA ASP A 163 -2.95 -6.72 10.80
C ASP A 163 -2.38 -5.31 10.96
N PHE A 164 -1.59 -4.85 9.99
CA PHE A 164 -0.98 -3.53 10.00
C PHE A 164 -2.05 -2.42 9.95
N PHE A 165 -2.98 -2.49 9.00
CA PHE A 165 -4.01 -1.46 8.84
C PHE A 165 -5.00 -1.45 10.01
N GLN A 166 -5.37 -2.61 10.51
CA GLN A 166 -6.23 -2.72 11.69
C GLN A 166 -5.51 -2.22 12.95
N GLY A 167 -4.28 -2.70 13.18
CA GLY A 167 -3.53 -2.43 14.42
C GLY A 167 -3.00 -0.99 14.53
N HIS A 168 -2.53 -0.42 13.42
CA HIS A 168 -1.93 0.92 13.43
C HIS A 168 -2.88 2.02 12.99
N PHE A 169 -3.76 1.75 12.02
CA PHE A 169 -4.60 2.77 11.39
C PHE A 169 -6.07 2.71 11.82
N ALA A 170 -6.47 1.69 12.56
CA ALA A 170 -7.87 1.41 12.91
C ALA A 170 -8.78 1.30 11.66
N VAL A 171 -8.25 0.72 10.58
CA VAL A 171 -8.95 0.48 9.33
C VAL A 171 -9.17 -1.02 9.16
N GLU A 172 -10.45 -1.44 9.10
CA GLU A 172 -10.85 -2.84 8.95
C GLU A 172 -11.34 -3.16 7.53
N ASP A 173 -11.95 -2.17 6.86
CA ASP A 173 -12.48 -2.32 5.50
C ASP A 173 -11.36 -2.10 4.47
N VAL A 174 -10.69 -3.19 4.11
CA VAL A 174 -9.61 -3.21 3.12
C VAL A 174 -9.97 -4.17 1.99
N VAL A 175 -9.99 -3.64 0.77
CA VAL A 175 -10.20 -4.45 -0.43
C VAL A 175 -8.87 -4.99 -0.93
N PHE A 176 -8.76 -6.32 -1.05
CA PHE A 176 -7.61 -6.98 -1.67
C PHE A 176 -8.00 -7.59 -3.02
N VAL A 177 -7.20 -7.34 -4.05
CA VAL A 177 -7.38 -7.91 -5.39
C VAL A 177 -6.04 -8.45 -5.90
N HIS A 178 -6.00 -9.74 -6.24
CA HIS A 178 -4.78 -10.45 -6.61
C HIS A 178 -4.84 -10.99 -8.03
N ALA A 179 -3.74 -10.82 -8.79
CA ALA A 179 -3.44 -11.60 -9.97
C ALA A 179 -2.38 -12.65 -9.61
N GLU A 180 -2.75 -13.91 -9.63
CA GLU A 180 -1.93 -15.01 -9.16
C GLU A 180 -1.25 -15.78 -10.31
N LEU A 181 -0.35 -16.72 -9.97
CA LEU A 181 0.33 -17.64 -10.89
C LEU A 181 1.19 -16.95 -11.96
N VAL A 182 1.71 -15.74 -11.68
CA VAL A 182 2.56 -14.99 -12.62
C VAL A 182 3.81 -15.77 -13.04
N ASN A 183 4.34 -16.64 -12.17
CA ASN A 183 5.51 -17.47 -12.50
C ASN A 183 5.23 -18.50 -13.59
N SER A 184 3.97 -18.83 -13.89
CA SER A 184 3.62 -19.71 -15.01
C SER A 184 4.02 -19.17 -16.38
N LEU A 185 4.23 -17.85 -16.48
CA LEU A 185 4.68 -17.19 -17.71
C LEU A 185 6.17 -17.37 -17.97
N LEU A 186 6.96 -17.63 -16.92
CA LEU A 186 8.43 -17.65 -16.96
C LEU A 186 9.02 -19.03 -16.69
N ASP A 187 8.42 -19.81 -15.79
CA ASP A 187 8.88 -21.13 -15.40
C ASP A 187 8.25 -22.21 -16.32
N PRO A 188 9.06 -22.93 -17.13
CA PRO A 188 8.55 -24.01 -17.97
C PRO A 188 7.81 -25.10 -17.20
N ALA A 189 8.20 -25.39 -15.97
CA ALA A 189 7.54 -26.40 -15.13
C ALA A 189 6.10 -26.00 -14.74
N LEU A 190 5.80 -24.69 -14.77
CA LEU A 190 4.51 -24.13 -14.45
C LEU A 190 3.69 -23.74 -15.69
N ALA A 191 4.19 -23.99 -16.90
CA ALA A 191 3.55 -23.56 -18.15
C ALA A 191 2.11 -24.09 -18.29
N HIS A 192 1.80 -25.25 -17.70
CA HIS A 192 0.44 -25.81 -17.68
C HIS A 192 -0.57 -24.99 -16.86
N LEU A 193 -0.11 -24.02 -16.07
CA LEU A 193 -0.94 -23.12 -15.25
C LEU A 193 -1.22 -21.75 -15.92
N ARG A 194 -0.71 -21.50 -17.15
CA ARG A 194 -0.90 -20.21 -17.84
C ARG A 194 -2.36 -19.80 -18.01
N GLY A 195 -3.22 -20.75 -18.40
CA GLY A 195 -4.65 -20.47 -18.52
C GLY A 195 -5.28 -20.00 -17.19
N LYS A 196 -4.89 -20.61 -16.06
CA LYS A 196 -5.34 -20.17 -14.74
C LYS A 196 -4.82 -18.79 -14.36
N HIS A 197 -3.59 -18.44 -14.77
CA HIS A 197 -3.08 -17.08 -14.59
C HIS A 197 -3.90 -16.06 -15.40
N GLU A 198 -4.21 -16.38 -16.67
CA GLU A 198 -5.01 -15.50 -17.54
C GLU A 198 -6.41 -15.28 -16.96
N GLU A 199 -7.07 -16.32 -16.45
CA GLU A 199 -8.34 -16.24 -15.74
C GLU A 199 -8.24 -15.37 -14.48
N SER A 200 -7.21 -15.59 -13.65
CA SER A 200 -6.98 -14.81 -12.44
C SER A 200 -6.75 -13.32 -12.74
N LEU A 201 -5.95 -13.02 -13.76
CA LEU A 201 -5.69 -11.64 -14.16
C LEU A 201 -6.94 -10.96 -14.72
N ALA A 202 -7.73 -11.66 -15.56
CA ALA A 202 -8.98 -11.12 -16.10
C ALA A 202 -9.99 -10.80 -15.00
N ALA A 203 -10.20 -11.73 -14.07
CA ALA A 203 -11.08 -11.53 -12.93
C ALA A 203 -10.60 -10.38 -12.02
N ALA A 204 -9.28 -10.25 -11.80
CA ALA A 204 -8.71 -9.16 -11.02
C ALA A 204 -8.93 -7.80 -11.70
N LEU A 205 -8.75 -7.70 -13.03
CA LEU A 205 -8.99 -6.47 -13.81
C LEU A 205 -10.45 -6.03 -13.80
N GLU A 206 -11.38 -6.98 -13.84
CA GLU A 206 -12.81 -6.70 -13.74
C GLU A 206 -13.17 -6.22 -12.33
N ARG A 207 -12.65 -6.90 -11.31
CA ARG A 207 -12.90 -6.56 -9.91
C ARG A 207 -12.38 -5.16 -9.54
N VAL A 208 -11.15 -4.80 -9.94
CA VAL A 208 -10.61 -3.45 -9.64
C VAL A 208 -11.42 -2.35 -10.33
N ALA A 209 -11.96 -2.60 -11.53
CA ALA A 209 -12.82 -1.63 -12.21
C ALA A 209 -14.18 -1.48 -11.47
N THR A 210 -14.74 -2.58 -10.98
CA THR A 210 -15.99 -2.57 -10.20
C THR A 210 -15.81 -1.84 -8.87
N GLU A 211 -14.72 -2.12 -8.14
CA GLU A 211 -14.43 -1.45 -6.86
C GLU A 211 -14.17 0.05 -7.04
N ALA A 212 -13.52 0.46 -8.13
CA ALA A 212 -13.20 1.86 -8.40
C ALA A 212 -14.41 2.71 -8.83
N ALA A 213 -15.51 2.07 -9.25
CA ALA A 213 -16.74 2.73 -9.68
C ALA A 213 -17.76 2.94 -8.53
N ARG A 214 -17.48 2.41 -7.32
CA ARG A 214 -18.32 2.57 -6.13
C ARG A 214 -18.08 3.90 -5.45
#